data_f72741bc3e7647c9a010b18c5cd369f4
#
_entry.id   f72741bc3e7647c9a010b18c5cd369f4
#
_cell.length_a   1.000
_cell.length_b   1.000
_cell.length_c   1.000
_cell.angle_alpha   90.00
_cell.angle_beta   90.00
_cell.angle_gamma   90.00
#
_symmetry.space_group_name_H-M   'P 1'
#
loop_
_entity.id
_entity.type
_entity.pdbx_description
1 polymer ?
#
loop_
_entity_poly.entity_id
_entity_poly.type
_entity_poly.pdbx_seq_one_letter_code
_entity_poly.pdbx_strand_id
1 'polypeptide(L)'
;MSNHSAIETISTAEISPIKRASTLSANPELIYAAGAWAVSGVITLLWPNTQEFERTTDLAVLQWIFAALLLVVHVFRGQLAGLFRKLHYNAWRLVALAVLLSIWQVASAKLGLWPQPYFPPPQGVLDAYIKDYVRLADSIRASLILLFFGVGLGALAGFLTGLSTGWSPRVGYWTIPFLRLFGPVPATALIPIVLFVFPTSFSGGAFLVALATWFPVAVLTWSGVSSVDSSYYDVARTLGAKERFLLLKVAIPATLPHLFVGLFMALGGAISVLVVAEMLGVKAGLGFYLDWAQGWAAYGHLYGALIVMAVLFSGVTTLLFFVRDRVLVGQSGGVQW
;
A
#
# COMPACT_ATOMS: atom_id res chain seq x y z
N MET A 1 72.53 10.76 -6.90
CA MET A 1 72.24 11.05 -8.31
C MET A 1 70.94 10.37 -8.68
N SER A 2 69.94 11.17 -8.71
CA SER A 2 68.92 11.38 -9.73
C SER A 2 67.93 10.21 -9.94
N ASN A 3 66.75 10.34 -9.37
CA ASN A 3 65.51 10.36 -10.10
C ASN A 3 64.33 10.67 -9.16
N HIS A 4 64.24 11.94 -8.79
CA HIS A 4 63.03 12.57 -8.30
C HIS A 4 62.51 13.43 -9.47
N SER A 5 61.60 12.90 -10.32
CA SER A 5 60.79 13.75 -11.21
C SER A 5 59.92 12.90 -12.14
N ALA A 6 58.87 12.34 -11.63
CA ALA A 6 57.76 11.80 -12.46
C ALA A 6 56.47 11.56 -11.65
N ILE A 7 56.16 12.42 -10.69
CA ILE A 7 54.84 12.42 -10.01
C ILE A 7 54.35 13.86 -9.93
N GLU A 8 54.11 14.45 -11.07
CA GLU A 8 53.32 15.68 -11.23
C GLU A 8 52.81 15.67 -12.65
N THR A 9 51.58 15.36 -12.79
CA THR A 9 50.59 15.79 -13.78
C THR A 9 49.48 14.74 -13.97
N ILE A 10 48.77 14.40 -12.89
CA ILE A 10 47.42 13.95 -13.11
C ILE A 10 46.55 15.20 -12.95
N SER A 11 46.37 15.84 -14.11
CA SER A 11 45.43 16.90 -14.35
C SER A 11 44.10 16.55 -13.69
N THR A 12 43.68 17.42 -12.80
CA THR A 12 42.29 17.55 -12.34
C THR A 12 41.42 17.83 -13.56
N ALA A 13 41.02 16.79 -14.27
CA ALA A 13 39.92 16.86 -15.19
C ALA A 13 38.71 17.19 -14.34
N GLU A 14 38.29 18.45 -14.37
CA GLU A 14 37.02 18.93 -13.93
C GLU A 14 35.92 17.98 -14.42
N ILE A 15 35.43 17.14 -13.51
CA ILE A 15 34.14 16.46 -13.72
C ILE A 15 33.11 17.55 -13.66
N SER A 16 32.93 18.25 -14.80
CA SER A 16 31.78 19.11 -14.98
C SER A 16 30.54 18.25 -14.71
N PRO A 17 29.63 18.67 -13.83
CA PRO A 17 28.35 18.02 -13.72
C PRO A 17 27.68 18.18 -15.10
N ILE A 18 27.58 17.06 -15.83
CA ILE A 18 26.77 17.01 -17.04
C ILE A 18 25.37 17.40 -16.58
N LYS A 19 25.07 18.69 -16.69
CA LYS A 19 23.70 19.17 -16.76
C LYS A 19 23.09 18.46 -17.97
N ARG A 20 22.50 17.29 -17.74
CA ARG A 20 21.43 16.81 -18.61
C ARG A 20 20.31 17.83 -18.54
N ALA A 21 20.46 18.91 -19.30
CA ALA A 21 19.31 19.58 -19.87
C ALA A 21 18.66 18.52 -20.75
N SER A 22 17.77 17.71 -20.15
CA SER A 22 16.84 16.93 -20.91
C SER A 22 16.01 17.93 -21.69
N THR A 23 16.44 18.22 -22.92
CA THR A 23 15.53 18.64 -23.97
C THR A 23 14.32 17.72 -23.77
N LEU A 24 13.17 18.32 -23.50
CA LEU A 24 11.89 17.63 -23.51
C LEU A 24 11.70 17.14 -24.94
N SER A 25 12.37 16.02 -25.27
CA SER A 25 12.23 15.39 -26.57
C SER A 25 10.73 15.11 -26.72
N ALA A 26 10.23 15.41 -27.90
CA ALA A 26 8.83 15.19 -28.23
C ALA A 26 8.57 13.69 -28.39
N ASN A 27 8.88 12.89 -27.36
CA ASN A 27 8.62 11.46 -27.36
C ASN A 27 7.12 11.24 -27.42
N PRO A 28 6.62 10.49 -28.40
CA PRO A 28 5.19 10.33 -28.67
C PRO A 28 4.50 9.38 -27.67
N GLU A 29 5.18 8.95 -26.61
CA GLU A 29 4.68 7.93 -25.68
C GLU A 29 3.32 8.28 -25.07
N LEU A 30 3.11 9.56 -24.72
CA LEU A 30 1.81 10.01 -24.20
C LEU A 30 0.72 10.03 -25.27
N ILE A 31 1.10 10.24 -26.53
CA ILE A 31 0.17 10.09 -27.68
C ILE A 31 -0.23 8.63 -27.85
N TYR A 32 0.70 7.69 -27.71
CA TYR A 32 0.38 6.26 -27.77
C TYR A 32 -0.58 5.86 -26.65
N ALA A 33 -0.38 6.39 -25.43
CA ALA A 33 -1.31 6.18 -24.34
C ALA A 33 -2.70 6.74 -24.68
N ALA A 34 -2.79 7.97 -25.15
CA ALA A 34 -4.06 8.57 -25.55
C ALA A 34 -4.73 7.79 -26.68
N GLY A 35 -3.96 7.34 -27.69
CA GLY A 35 -4.45 6.48 -28.77
C GLY A 35 -5.00 5.15 -28.27
N ALA A 36 -4.31 4.49 -27.34
CA ALA A 36 -4.76 3.23 -26.75
C ALA A 36 -6.12 3.39 -26.01
N TRP A 37 -6.27 4.47 -25.25
CA TRP A 37 -7.53 4.79 -24.57
C TRP A 37 -8.65 5.15 -25.55
N ALA A 38 -8.34 5.91 -26.62
CA ALA A 38 -9.31 6.23 -27.66
C ALA A 38 -9.80 4.96 -28.39
N VAL A 39 -8.89 4.04 -28.76
CA VAL A 39 -9.22 2.74 -29.35
C VAL A 39 -10.04 1.89 -28.39
N SER A 40 -9.71 1.88 -27.11
CA SER A 40 -10.50 1.19 -26.09
C SER A 40 -11.95 1.70 -26.06
N GLY A 41 -12.17 3.02 -26.14
CA GLY A 41 -13.50 3.63 -26.25
C GLY A 41 -14.25 3.22 -27.50
N VAL A 42 -13.56 3.17 -28.64
CA VAL A 42 -14.13 2.69 -29.91
C VAL A 42 -14.56 1.24 -29.82
N ILE A 43 -13.73 0.35 -29.28
CA ILE A 43 -14.05 -1.07 -29.06
C ILE A 43 -15.27 -1.19 -28.13
N THR A 44 -15.30 -0.39 -27.06
CA THR A 44 -16.40 -0.41 -26.09
C THR A 44 -17.73 -0.04 -26.73
N LEU A 45 -17.78 0.95 -27.61
CA LEU A 45 -19.01 1.48 -28.18
C LEU A 45 -19.44 0.79 -29.47
N LEU A 46 -18.52 0.61 -30.41
CA LEU A 46 -18.86 0.15 -31.77
C LEU A 46 -18.98 -1.37 -31.91
N TRP A 47 -18.25 -2.13 -31.09
CA TRP A 47 -18.41 -3.58 -31.10
C TRP A 47 -19.66 -3.97 -30.31
N PRO A 48 -20.61 -4.74 -30.90
CA PRO A 48 -21.84 -5.12 -30.23
C PRO A 48 -21.56 -5.99 -28.99
N ASN A 49 -22.35 -5.79 -27.95
CA ASN A 49 -22.29 -6.62 -26.76
C ASN A 49 -23.09 -7.91 -26.97
N THR A 50 -22.71 -8.99 -26.29
CA THR A 50 -23.46 -10.25 -26.27
C THR A 50 -24.79 -10.15 -25.54
N GLN A 51 -24.87 -9.19 -24.59
CA GLN A 51 -26.08 -8.88 -23.80
C GLN A 51 -26.19 -7.37 -23.66
N GLU A 52 -27.38 -6.88 -23.30
CA GLU A 52 -27.57 -5.47 -22.97
C GLU A 52 -26.93 -5.17 -21.60
N PHE A 53 -26.01 -4.25 -21.58
CA PHE A 53 -25.39 -3.72 -20.37
C PHE A 53 -25.68 -2.25 -20.26
N GLU A 54 -26.18 -1.84 -19.09
CA GLU A 54 -26.26 -0.42 -18.73
C GLU A 54 -24.84 0.20 -18.75
N ARG A 55 -24.76 1.51 -18.96
CA ARG A 55 -23.51 2.28 -18.87
C ARG A 55 -22.42 1.97 -19.91
N THR A 56 -22.72 1.25 -20.99
CA THR A 56 -21.73 1.00 -22.05
C THR A 56 -21.26 2.31 -22.70
N THR A 57 -22.20 3.23 -22.98
CA THR A 57 -21.89 4.57 -23.49
C THR A 57 -21.12 5.42 -22.50
N ASP A 58 -21.49 5.37 -21.23
CA ASP A 58 -20.83 6.14 -20.18
C ASP A 58 -19.36 5.69 -20.03
N LEU A 59 -19.09 4.38 -20.08
CA LEU A 59 -17.73 3.86 -20.06
C LEU A 59 -16.91 4.33 -21.26
N ALA A 60 -17.47 4.27 -22.48
CA ALA A 60 -16.78 4.74 -23.68
C ALA A 60 -16.48 6.25 -23.61
N VAL A 61 -17.42 7.05 -23.15
CA VAL A 61 -17.23 8.49 -22.92
C VAL A 61 -16.13 8.77 -21.92
N LEU A 62 -16.09 8.04 -20.80
CA LEU A 62 -15.01 8.16 -19.80
C LEU A 62 -13.64 7.83 -20.40
N GLN A 63 -13.55 6.78 -21.23
CA GLN A 63 -12.31 6.42 -21.91
C GLN A 63 -11.86 7.51 -22.87
N TRP A 64 -12.78 8.12 -23.63
CA TRP A 64 -12.47 9.23 -24.54
C TRP A 64 -12.13 10.52 -23.80
N ILE A 65 -12.79 10.85 -22.69
CA ILE A 65 -12.42 11.98 -21.83
C ILE A 65 -10.99 11.78 -21.33
N PHE A 66 -10.64 10.56 -20.88
CA PHE A 66 -9.28 10.30 -20.42
C PHE A 66 -8.25 10.40 -21.54
N ALA A 67 -8.55 9.89 -22.72
CA ALA A 67 -7.71 10.06 -23.92
C ALA A 67 -7.51 11.55 -24.26
N ALA A 68 -8.59 12.34 -24.25
CA ALA A 68 -8.54 13.77 -24.51
C ALA A 68 -7.70 14.52 -23.45
N LEU A 69 -7.83 14.18 -22.18
CA LEU A 69 -7.01 14.75 -21.10
C LEU A 69 -5.51 14.47 -21.31
N LEU A 70 -5.15 13.25 -21.71
CA LEU A 70 -3.75 12.92 -22.04
C LEU A 70 -3.23 13.73 -23.21
N LEU A 71 -4.05 13.96 -24.26
CA LEU A 71 -3.70 14.81 -25.40
C LEU A 71 -3.56 16.27 -24.98
N VAL A 72 -4.46 16.80 -24.17
CA VAL A 72 -4.38 18.18 -23.65
C VAL A 72 -3.08 18.37 -22.87
N VAL A 73 -2.72 17.43 -21.97
CA VAL A 73 -1.45 17.52 -21.24
C VAL A 73 -0.25 17.42 -22.18
N HIS A 74 -0.33 16.63 -23.25
CA HIS A 74 0.73 16.56 -24.25
C HIS A 74 0.89 17.87 -25.03
N VAL A 75 -0.21 18.50 -25.48
CA VAL A 75 -0.21 19.76 -26.22
C VAL A 75 0.29 20.92 -25.34
N PHE A 76 -0.22 21.01 -24.11
CA PHE A 76 0.14 22.04 -23.13
C PHE A 76 1.35 21.68 -22.26
N ARG A 77 2.24 20.82 -22.74
CA ARG A 77 3.42 20.31 -22.01
C ARG A 77 4.31 21.39 -21.40
N GLY A 78 4.37 22.58 -22.01
CA GLY A 78 5.15 23.70 -21.50
C GLY A 78 4.52 24.30 -20.23
N GLN A 79 3.21 24.48 -20.24
CA GLN A 79 2.45 25.06 -19.12
C GLN A 79 2.23 24.02 -18.00
N LEU A 80 2.05 22.75 -18.37
CA LEU A 80 1.79 21.63 -17.46
C LEU A 80 3.03 20.74 -17.27
N ALA A 81 4.24 21.31 -17.29
CA ALA A 81 5.49 20.55 -17.32
C ALA A 81 5.62 19.51 -16.19
N GLY A 82 5.16 19.83 -14.99
CA GLY A 82 5.17 18.89 -13.84
C GLY A 82 4.27 17.68 -14.07
N LEU A 83 3.05 17.90 -14.52
CA LEU A 83 2.06 16.86 -14.81
C LEU A 83 2.49 16.05 -16.04
N PHE A 84 2.95 16.72 -17.10
CA PHE A 84 3.48 16.08 -18.30
C PHE A 84 4.60 15.11 -17.97
N ARG A 85 5.63 15.53 -17.21
CA ARG A 85 6.74 14.67 -16.82
C ARG A 85 6.28 13.43 -16.05
N LYS A 86 5.33 13.59 -15.13
CA LYS A 86 4.78 12.48 -14.34
C LYS A 86 3.98 11.51 -15.20
N LEU A 87 3.12 12.00 -16.10
CA LEU A 87 2.32 11.15 -16.99
C LEU A 87 3.17 10.50 -18.07
N HIS A 88 4.13 11.22 -18.63
CA HIS A 88 5.07 10.71 -19.63
C HIS A 88 5.92 9.56 -19.07
N TYR A 89 6.46 9.69 -17.84
CA TYR A 89 7.18 8.60 -17.16
C TYR A 89 6.31 7.34 -17.00
N ASN A 90 5.00 7.51 -16.86
CA ASN A 90 4.06 6.41 -16.70
C ASN A 90 3.29 6.05 -17.99
N ALA A 91 3.65 6.60 -19.13
CA ALA A 91 2.87 6.45 -20.36
C ALA A 91 2.65 4.99 -20.76
N TRP A 92 3.70 4.15 -20.72
CA TRP A 92 3.58 2.71 -21.02
C TRP A 92 2.70 1.96 -20.02
N ARG A 93 2.65 2.39 -18.75
CA ARG A 93 1.72 1.83 -17.76
C ARG A 93 0.27 2.20 -18.09
N LEU A 94 0.04 3.42 -18.61
CA LEU A 94 -1.28 3.85 -19.07
C LEU A 94 -1.72 3.09 -20.33
N VAL A 95 -0.80 2.78 -21.25
CA VAL A 95 -1.07 1.89 -22.40
C VAL A 95 -1.45 0.51 -21.90
N ALA A 96 -0.66 -0.08 -20.99
CA ALA A 96 -0.94 -1.39 -20.45
C ALA A 96 -2.32 -1.46 -19.76
N LEU A 97 -2.69 -0.42 -19.03
CA LEU A 97 -4.00 -0.31 -18.38
C LEU A 97 -5.14 -0.26 -19.39
N ALA A 98 -5.00 0.50 -20.49
CA ALA A 98 -5.99 0.56 -21.58
C ALA A 98 -6.14 -0.80 -22.25
N VAL A 99 -5.02 -1.51 -22.49
CA VAL A 99 -5.04 -2.85 -23.10
C VAL A 99 -5.71 -3.86 -22.16
N LEU A 100 -5.38 -3.87 -20.88
CA LEU A 100 -6.00 -4.75 -19.89
C LEU A 100 -7.51 -4.51 -19.78
N LEU A 101 -7.93 -3.23 -19.74
CA LEU A 101 -9.34 -2.88 -19.73
C LEU A 101 -10.05 -3.33 -21.01
N SER A 102 -9.40 -3.18 -22.18
CA SER A 102 -9.94 -3.64 -23.45
C SER A 102 -10.06 -5.18 -23.50
N ILE A 103 -9.05 -5.91 -23.01
CA ILE A 103 -9.11 -7.38 -22.90
C ILE A 103 -10.27 -7.80 -22.00
N TRP A 104 -10.41 -7.18 -20.84
CA TRP A 104 -11.52 -7.45 -19.94
C TRP A 104 -12.87 -7.17 -20.60
N GLN A 105 -13.00 -6.00 -21.25
CA GLN A 105 -14.23 -5.62 -21.99
C GLN A 105 -14.56 -6.62 -23.10
N VAL A 106 -13.57 -7.00 -23.91
CA VAL A 106 -13.78 -7.93 -25.03
C VAL A 106 -14.13 -9.32 -24.52
N ALA A 107 -13.41 -9.84 -23.54
CA ALA A 107 -13.63 -11.19 -23.02
C ALA A 107 -15.00 -11.33 -22.34
N SER A 108 -15.44 -10.31 -21.57
CA SER A 108 -16.68 -10.39 -20.79
C SER A 108 -17.92 -9.90 -21.54
N ALA A 109 -17.85 -8.73 -22.21
CA ALA A 109 -19.02 -8.11 -22.82
C ALA A 109 -19.21 -8.41 -24.29
N LYS A 110 -18.12 -8.60 -25.08
CA LYS A 110 -18.18 -8.73 -26.54
C LYS A 110 -18.20 -10.16 -27.00
N LEU A 111 -17.35 -11.02 -26.45
CA LEU A 111 -17.22 -12.42 -26.81
C LEU A 111 -17.95 -13.37 -25.87
N GLY A 112 -18.33 -12.92 -24.65
CA GLY A 112 -18.98 -13.76 -23.67
C GLY A 112 -18.14 -14.98 -23.23
N LEU A 113 -16.79 -14.89 -23.35
CA LEU A 113 -15.87 -15.97 -22.97
C LEU A 113 -15.88 -16.22 -21.46
N TRP A 114 -16.13 -15.16 -20.70
CA TRP A 114 -16.22 -15.23 -19.23
C TRP A 114 -17.68 -15.30 -18.82
N PRO A 115 -18.07 -16.34 -18.07
CA PRO A 115 -19.48 -16.59 -17.76
C PRO A 115 -20.06 -15.50 -16.86
N GLN A 116 -21.21 -14.97 -17.28
CA GLN A 116 -22.04 -14.10 -16.47
C GLN A 116 -22.83 -14.95 -15.44
N PRO A 117 -23.12 -14.43 -14.25
CA PRO A 117 -22.81 -13.09 -13.73
C PRO A 117 -21.44 -13.00 -13.05
N TYR A 118 -20.67 -14.09 -12.97
CA TYR A 118 -19.43 -14.19 -12.16
C TYR A 118 -18.32 -13.23 -12.60
N PHE A 119 -18.24 -12.94 -13.88
CA PHE A 119 -17.25 -12.03 -14.47
C PHE A 119 -17.94 -10.84 -15.14
N PRO A 120 -18.38 -9.83 -14.35
CA PRO A 120 -19.03 -8.66 -14.89
C PRO A 120 -18.10 -7.85 -15.78
N PRO A 121 -18.61 -7.22 -16.85
CA PRO A 121 -17.82 -6.32 -17.66
C PRO A 121 -17.52 -5.00 -16.91
N PRO A 122 -16.53 -4.21 -17.36
CA PRO A 122 -16.15 -2.96 -16.72
C PRO A 122 -17.30 -1.95 -16.51
N GLN A 123 -18.29 -1.91 -17.45
CA GLN A 123 -19.46 -1.06 -17.28
C GLN A 123 -20.37 -1.50 -16.13
N GLY A 124 -20.41 -2.78 -15.78
CA GLY A 124 -21.12 -3.26 -14.61
C GLY A 124 -20.49 -2.79 -13.28
N VAL A 125 -19.16 -2.64 -13.26
CA VAL A 125 -18.43 -2.05 -12.14
C VAL A 125 -18.70 -0.53 -12.07
N LEU A 126 -18.73 0.15 -13.22
CA LEU A 126 -19.06 1.58 -13.29
C LEU A 126 -20.48 1.85 -12.79
N ASP A 127 -21.43 0.99 -13.15
CA ASP A 127 -22.83 1.09 -12.68
C ASP A 127 -22.91 0.95 -11.16
N ALA A 128 -22.17 0.00 -10.58
CA ALA A 128 -22.09 -0.16 -9.13
C ALA A 128 -21.56 1.10 -8.43
N TYR A 129 -20.54 1.75 -8.99
CA TYR A 129 -20.01 2.99 -8.44
C TYR A 129 -21.01 4.15 -8.50
N ILE A 130 -21.79 4.24 -9.58
CA ILE A 130 -22.76 5.32 -9.75
C ILE A 130 -24.00 5.10 -8.86
N LYS A 131 -24.48 3.85 -8.77
CA LYS A 131 -25.71 3.54 -8.01
C LYS A 131 -25.47 3.46 -6.51
N ASP A 132 -24.30 3.02 -6.07
CA ASP A 132 -24.07 2.65 -4.66
C ASP A 132 -22.93 3.42 -3.99
N TYR A 133 -22.57 4.60 -4.52
CA TYR A 133 -21.42 5.39 -4.03
C TYR A 133 -21.49 5.76 -2.55
N VAL A 134 -22.73 6.00 -2.03
CA VAL A 134 -22.94 6.38 -0.61
C VAL A 134 -22.57 5.21 0.30
N ARG A 135 -23.13 4.02 0.03
CA ARG A 135 -22.86 2.81 0.80
C ARG A 135 -21.39 2.41 0.71
N LEU A 136 -20.78 2.56 -0.47
CA LEU A 136 -19.37 2.28 -0.68
C LEU A 136 -18.47 3.25 0.12
N ALA A 137 -18.82 4.54 0.15
CA ALA A 137 -18.12 5.55 0.95
C ALA A 137 -18.23 5.28 2.46
N ASP A 138 -19.41 4.90 2.94
CA ASP A 138 -19.62 4.51 4.34
C ASP A 138 -18.81 3.26 4.69
N SER A 139 -18.74 2.30 3.78
CA SER A 139 -17.94 1.09 3.94
C SER A 139 -16.44 1.40 3.99
N ILE A 140 -15.93 2.27 3.11
CA ILE A 140 -14.54 2.75 3.14
C ILE A 140 -14.22 3.39 4.50
N ARG A 141 -15.10 4.27 4.97
CA ARG A 141 -14.94 4.95 6.26
C ARG A 141 -14.89 3.96 7.41
N ALA A 142 -15.81 3.00 7.45
CA ALA A 142 -15.86 1.99 8.51
C ALA A 142 -14.59 1.12 8.52
N SER A 143 -14.14 0.63 7.37
CA SER A 143 -12.90 -0.15 7.24
C SER A 143 -11.66 0.65 7.68
N LEU A 144 -11.55 1.92 7.29
CA LEU A 144 -10.43 2.76 7.70
C LEU A 144 -10.41 2.99 9.20
N ILE A 145 -11.56 3.27 9.82
CA ILE A 145 -11.64 3.47 11.27
C ILE A 145 -11.19 2.21 12.00
N LEU A 146 -11.72 1.04 11.59
CA LEU A 146 -11.36 -0.24 12.22
C LEU A 146 -9.89 -0.58 12.01
N LEU A 147 -9.37 -0.36 10.79
CA LEU A 147 -7.97 -0.60 10.46
C LEU A 147 -7.02 0.26 11.29
N PHE A 148 -7.22 1.59 11.27
CA PHE A 148 -6.33 2.50 11.99
C PHE A 148 -6.38 2.29 13.50
N PHE A 149 -7.56 2.02 14.06
CA PHE A 149 -7.71 1.74 15.48
C PHE A 149 -7.04 0.42 15.86
N GLY A 150 -7.28 -0.66 15.10
CA GLY A 150 -6.68 -1.97 15.34
C GLY A 150 -5.16 -1.97 15.13
N VAL A 151 -4.68 -1.39 14.02
CA VAL A 151 -3.24 -1.27 13.74
C VAL A 151 -2.56 -0.38 14.80
N GLY A 152 -3.18 0.73 15.20
CA GLY A 152 -2.64 1.61 16.25
C GLY A 152 -2.45 0.89 17.58
N LEU A 153 -3.48 0.17 18.04
CA LEU A 153 -3.40 -0.63 19.27
C LEU A 153 -2.36 -1.75 19.17
N GLY A 154 -2.37 -2.48 18.05
CA GLY A 154 -1.43 -3.59 17.82
C GLY A 154 0.02 -3.10 17.71
N ALA A 155 0.25 -1.97 17.03
CA ALA A 155 1.55 -1.35 16.92
C ALA A 155 2.08 -0.88 18.28
N LEU A 156 1.25 -0.23 19.07
CA LEU A 156 1.63 0.21 20.43
C LEU A 156 1.96 -0.98 21.32
N ALA A 157 1.09 -1.98 21.37
CA ALA A 157 1.31 -3.18 22.17
C ALA A 157 2.56 -3.95 21.69
N GLY A 158 2.72 -4.09 20.37
CA GLY A 158 3.88 -4.76 19.76
C GLY A 158 5.18 -4.03 20.04
N PHE A 159 5.19 -2.71 19.88
CA PHE A 159 6.34 -1.90 20.20
C PHE A 159 6.76 -2.03 21.67
N LEU A 160 5.82 -1.89 22.61
CA LEU A 160 6.10 -2.03 24.05
C LEU A 160 6.57 -3.43 24.41
N THR A 161 5.95 -4.47 23.84
CA THR A 161 6.37 -5.86 24.04
C THR A 161 7.78 -6.11 23.48
N GLY A 162 8.04 -5.70 22.25
CA GLY A 162 9.34 -5.90 21.60
C GLY A 162 10.45 -5.12 22.27
N LEU A 163 10.19 -3.86 22.63
CA LEU A 163 11.14 -3.01 23.34
C LEU A 163 11.50 -3.60 24.71
N SER A 164 10.51 -4.00 25.50
CA SER A 164 10.75 -4.58 26.83
C SER A 164 11.46 -5.94 26.75
N THR A 165 11.14 -6.75 25.74
CA THR A 165 11.78 -8.05 25.48
C THR A 165 13.24 -7.88 25.10
N GLY A 166 13.58 -6.91 24.27
CA GLY A 166 14.96 -6.64 23.85
C GLY A 166 15.78 -5.93 24.92
N TRP A 167 15.16 -5.07 25.73
CA TRP A 167 15.84 -4.31 26.76
C TRP A 167 16.16 -5.12 28.01
N SER A 168 15.26 -6.01 28.43
CA SER A 168 15.38 -6.75 29.70
C SER A 168 15.45 -8.27 29.47
N PRO A 169 16.57 -8.93 29.80
CA PRO A 169 16.67 -10.39 29.72
C PRO A 169 15.60 -11.11 30.55
N ARG A 170 15.19 -10.52 31.70
CA ARG A 170 14.14 -11.09 32.55
C ARG A 170 12.77 -11.08 31.84
N VAL A 171 12.43 -9.99 31.17
CA VAL A 171 11.18 -9.88 30.38
C VAL A 171 11.28 -10.82 29.19
N GLY A 172 12.42 -10.84 28.48
CA GLY A 172 12.65 -11.74 27.35
C GLY A 172 12.48 -13.20 27.69
N TYR A 173 12.94 -13.64 28.86
CA TYR A 173 12.77 -15.01 29.34
C TYR A 173 11.29 -15.47 29.32
N TRP A 174 10.36 -14.59 29.70
CA TRP A 174 8.93 -14.88 29.72
C TRP A 174 8.24 -14.61 28.38
N THR A 175 8.59 -13.54 27.68
CA THR A 175 7.87 -13.13 26.47
C THR A 175 8.25 -13.91 25.23
N ILE A 176 9.53 -14.34 25.09
CA ILE A 176 9.99 -15.08 23.91
C ILE A 176 9.24 -16.40 23.69
N PRO A 177 8.99 -17.25 24.70
CA PRO A 177 8.19 -18.45 24.51
C PRO A 177 6.76 -18.15 24.03
N PHE A 178 6.13 -17.08 24.57
CA PHE A 178 4.81 -16.65 24.11
C PHE A 178 4.82 -16.19 22.66
N LEU A 179 5.79 -15.38 22.27
CA LEU A 179 5.93 -14.94 20.88
C LEU A 179 6.11 -16.14 19.93
N ARG A 180 6.90 -17.14 20.31
CA ARG A 180 7.10 -18.36 19.53
C ARG A 180 5.84 -19.22 19.41
N LEU A 181 5.03 -19.28 20.47
CA LEU A 181 3.81 -20.07 20.50
C LEU A 181 2.68 -19.41 19.71
N PHE A 182 2.46 -18.10 19.92
CA PHE A 182 1.34 -17.37 19.32
C PHE A 182 1.63 -16.86 17.92
N GLY A 183 2.91 -16.70 17.54
CA GLY A 183 3.29 -16.21 16.23
C GLY A 183 2.69 -16.99 15.04
N PRO A 184 2.77 -18.34 15.06
CA PRO A 184 2.21 -19.14 13.98
C PRO A 184 0.67 -19.20 13.96
N VAL A 185 -0.02 -18.76 15.03
CA VAL A 185 -1.48 -18.84 15.11
C VAL A 185 -2.12 -17.78 14.23
N PRO A 186 -2.90 -18.18 13.20
CA PRO A 186 -3.60 -17.20 12.37
C PRO A 186 -4.66 -16.46 13.20
N ALA A 187 -4.60 -15.13 13.23
CA ALA A 187 -5.59 -14.33 13.97
C ALA A 187 -7.04 -14.59 13.48
N THR A 188 -7.21 -14.94 12.20
CA THR A 188 -8.50 -15.32 11.62
C THR A 188 -9.10 -16.56 12.23
N ALA A 189 -8.31 -17.51 12.73
CA ALA A 189 -8.80 -18.70 13.41
C ALA A 189 -9.49 -18.37 14.76
N LEU A 190 -9.19 -17.22 15.35
CA LEU A 190 -9.76 -16.76 16.60
C LEU A 190 -11.09 -16.01 16.43
N ILE A 191 -11.53 -15.71 15.18
CA ILE A 191 -12.73 -14.93 14.91
C ILE A 191 -13.96 -15.43 15.68
N PRO A 192 -14.32 -16.74 15.66
CA PRO A 192 -15.53 -17.21 16.35
C PRO A 192 -15.47 -16.96 17.87
N ILE A 193 -14.30 -17.16 18.47
CA ILE A 193 -14.10 -16.98 19.91
C ILE A 193 -14.16 -15.49 20.25
N VAL A 194 -13.49 -14.67 19.49
CA VAL A 194 -13.40 -13.22 19.73
C VAL A 194 -14.76 -12.56 19.58
N LEU A 195 -15.53 -12.92 18.55
CA LEU A 195 -16.87 -12.37 18.36
C LEU A 195 -17.87 -12.80 19.45
N PHE A 196 -17.62 -13.92 20.10
CA PHE A 196 -18.41 -14.37 21.23
C PHE A 196 -18.04 -13.67 22.55
N VAL A 197 -16.75 -13.43 22.77
CA VAL A 197 -16.21 -12.89 24.03
C VAL A 197 -16.33 -11.37 24.12
N PHE A 198 -16.17 -10.67 23.00
CA PHE A 198 -16.17 -9.22 22.99
C PHE A 198 -17.58 -8.62 22.95
N PRO A 199 -17.83 -7.51 23.69
CA PRO A 199 -19.17 -6.96 23.84
C PRO A 199 -19.74 -6.35 22.56
N THR A 200 -18.88 -5.95 21.62
CA THR A 200 -19.28 -5.41 20.32
C THR A 200 -18.44 -6.02 19.20
N SER A 201 -19.05 -6.19 18.03
CA SER A 201 -18.32 -6.69 16.85
C SER A 201 -17.15 -5.78 16.46
N PHE A 202 -17.29 -4.46 16.67
CA PHE A 202 -16.20 -3.52 16.44
C PHE A 202 -14.99 -3.78 17.36
N SER A 203 -15.23 -3.96 18.66
CA SER A 203 -14.14 -4.26 19.61
C SER A 203 -13.46 -5.59 19.32
N GLY A 204 -14.24 -6.60 18.94
CA GLY A 204 -13.71 -7.89 18.50
C GLY A 204 -12.87 -7.77 17.22
N GLY A 205 -13.37 -7.08 16.22
CA GLY A 205 -12.63 -6.81 14.98
C GLY A 205 -11.35 -6.02 15.22
N ALA A 206 -11.42 -4.98 16.06
CA ALA A 206 -10.25 -4.19 16.42
C ALA A 206 -9.18 -5.01 17.16
N PHE A 207 -9.60 -5.92 18.05
CA PHE A 207 -8.69 -6.83 18.72
C PHE A 207 -8.01 -7.79 17.74
N LEU A 208 -8.75 -8.36 16.78
CA LEU A 208 -8.19 -9.27 15.78
C LEU A 208 -7.15 -8.57 14.89
N VAL A 209 -7.47 -7.36 14.42
CA VAL A 209 -6.53 -6.53 13.64
C VAL A 209 -5.32 -6.13 14.48
N ALA A 210 -5.55 -5.80 15.77
CA ALA A 210 -4.47 -5.50 16.69
C ALA A 210 -3.57 -6.71 16.93
N LEU A 211 -4.12 -7.90 17.08
CA LEU A 211 -3.36 -9.14 17.27
C LEU A 211 -2.50 -9.47 16.04
N ALA A 212 -3.07 -9.34 14.83
CA ALA A 212 -2.33 -9.52 13.59
C ALA A 212 -1.18 -8.52 13.41
N THR A 213 -1.34 -7.31 13.96
CA THR A 213 -0.32 -6.27 13.92
C THR A 213 0.73 -6.45 15.03
N TRP A 214 0.30 -6.87 16.22
CA TRP A 214 1.13 -6.98 17.41
C TRP A 214 2.35 -7.86 17.20
N PHE A 215 2.19 -9.05 16.64
CA PHE A 215 3.25 -10.04 16.54
C PHE A 215 4.42 -9.58 15.65
N PRO A 216 4.23 -9.19 14.36
CA PRO A 216 5.34 -8.72 13.52
C PRO A 216 6.04 -7.49 14.10
N VAL A 217 5.26 -6.56 14.68
CA VAL A 217 5.82 -5.36 15.31
C VAL A 217 6.65 -5.72 16.55
N ALA A 218 6.17 -6.62 17.40
CA ALA A 218 6.91 -7.06 18.59
C ALA A 218 8.24 -7.75 18.23
N VAL A 219 8.22 -8.66 17.27
CA VAL A 219 9.42 -9.40 16.85
C VAL A 219 10.46 -8.48 16.22
N LEU A 220 10.04 -7.59 15.32
CA LEU A 220 10.97 -6.70 14.64
C LEU A 220 11.47 -5.57 15.56
N THR A 221 10.65 -5.08 16.48
CA THR A 221 11.11 -4.16 17.52
C THR A 221 12.13 -4.84 18.44
N TRP A 222 11.85 -6.06 18.90
CA TRP A 222 12.82 -6.85 19.67
C TRP A 222 14.14 -7.05 18.91
N SER A 223 14.08 -7.46 17.64
CA SER A 223 15.25 -7.59 16.78
C SER A 223 16.03 -6.28 16.68
N GLY A 224 15.32 -5.15 16.50
CA GLY A 224 15.93 -3.83 16.42
C GLY A 224 16.67 -3.43 17.70
N VAL A 225 16.08 -3.68 18.88
CA VAL A 225 16.76 -3.42 20.16
C VAL A 225 17.99 -4.29 20.31
N SER A 226 17.89 -5.59 19.95
CA SER A 226 18.98 -6.56 20.08
C SER A 226 20.11 -6.35 19.08
N SER A 227 19.87 -5.61 18.00
CA SER A 227 20.89 -5.33 16.97
C SER A 227 21.77 -4.12 17.29
N VAL A 228 21.45 -3.36 18.35
CA VAL A 228 22.27 -2.21 18.76
C VAL A 228 23.56 -2.71 19.39
N ASP A 229 24.70 -2.28 18.82
CA ASP A 229 26.03 -2.67 19.33
C ASP A 229 26.22 -2.17 20.77
N SER A 230 26.74 -3.05 21.64
CA SER A 230 26.99 -2.74 23.06
C SER A 230 27.92 -1.55 23.26
N SER A 231 28.83 -1.30 22.31
CA SER A 231 29.76 -0.18 22.34
C SER A 231 29.07 1.18 22.45
N TYR A 232 27.91 1.35 21.81
CA TYR A 232 27.11 2.59 21.95
C TYR A 232 26.62 2.81 23.39
N TYR A 233 26.23 1.75 24.07
CA TYR A 233 25.81 1.82 25.47
C TYR A 233 27.00 2.09 26.40
N ASP A 234 28.15 1.46 26.15
CA ASP A 234 29.34 1.59 26.96
C ASP A 234 29.92 3.01 26.85
N VAL A 235 30.02 3.57 25.64
CA VAL A 235 30.43 4.96 25.45
C VAL A 235 29.47 5.93 26.17
N ALA A 236 28.18 5.72 26.04
CA ALA A 236 27.23 6.60 26.73
C ALA A 236 27.32 6.49 28.25
N ARG A 237 27.58 5.28 28.80
CA ARG A 237 27.77 5.07 30.26
C ARG A 237 29.04 5.73 30.74
N THR A 238 30.13 5.70 30.00
CA THR A 238 31.38 6.40 30.38
C THR A 238 31.20 7.92 30.45
N LEU A 239 30.27 8.47 29.68
CA LEU A 239 29.84 9.86 29.70
C LEU A 239 28.80 10.16 30.79
N GLY A 240 28.48 9.19 31.67
CA GLY A 240 27.54 9.38 32.80
C GLY A 240 26.07 9.19 32.46
N ALA A 241 25.75 8.60 31.30
CA ALA A 241 24.35 8.37 30.90
C ALA A 241 23.69 7.33 31.83
N LYS A 242 22.46 7.67 32.28
CA LYS A 242 21.62 6.76 33.07
C LYS A 242 20.82 5.81 32.15
N GLU A 243 20.32 4.71 32.69
CA GLU A 243 19.54 3.70 31.95
C GLU A 243 18.36 4.30 31.18
N ARG A 244 17.66 5.28 31.73
CA ARG A 244 16.56 5.99 31.00
C ARG A 244 17.06 6.74 29.77
N PHE A 245 18.24 7.32 29.82
CA PHE A 245 18.86 8.01 28.70
C PHE A 245 19.23 6.99 27.59
N LEU A 246 19.83 5.86 27.98
CA LEU A 246 20.20 4.78 27.06
C LEU A 246 18.96 4.24 26.32
N LEU A 247 17.86 4.01 27.05
CA LEU A 247 16.61 3.52 26.48
C LEU A 247 16.00 4.56 25.50
N LEU A 248 15.83 5.81 25.96
CA LEU A 248 15.07 6.82 25.21
C LEU A 248 15.87 7.47 24.07
N LYS A 249 17.20 7.60 24.22
CA LYS A 249 18.06 8.33 23.29
C LYS A 249 18.98 7.45 22.43
N VAL A 250 19.14 6.18 22.81
CA VAL A 250 19.96 5.23 22.06
C VAL A 250 19.07 4.10 21.51
N ALA A 251 18.46 3.29 22.37
CA ALA A 251 17.74 2.09 21.95
C ALA A 251 16.50 2.42 21.11
N ILE A 252 15.61 3.29 21.57
CA ILE A 252 14.37 3.61 20.83
C ILE A 252 14.67 4.21 19.45
N PRO A 253 15.50 5.26 19.30
CA PRO A 253 15.82 5.80 17.98
C PRO A 253 16.45 4.75 17.04
N ALA A 254 17.39 3.95 17.52
CA ALA A 254 18.03 2.92 16.73
C ALA A 254 17.05 1.81 16.27
N THR A 255 15.98 1.59 17.02
CA THR A 255 14.95 0.58 16.72
C THR A 255 13.89 1.07 15.71
N LEU A 256 13.72 2.37 15.51
CA LEU A 256 12.68 2.93 14.64
C LEU A 256 12.67 2.35 13.21
N PRO A 257 13.81 2.15 12.52
CA PRO A 257 13.78 1.51 11.20
C PRO A 257 13.15 0.12 11.24
N HIS A 258 13.48 -0.70 12.23
CA HIS A 258 12.92 -2.05 12.42
C HIS A 258 11.41 -2.00 12.74
N LEU A 259 10.97 -1.02 13.52
CA LEU A 259 9.55 -0.78 13.79
C LEU A 259 8.76 -0.53 12.50
N PHE A 260 9.27 0.32 11.60
CA PHE A 260 8.60 0.59 10.33
C PHE A 260 8.57 -0.63 9.40
N VAL A 261 9.62 -1.45 9.40
CA VAL A 261 9.61 -2.74 8.69
C VAL A 261 8.54 -3.67 9.31
N GLY A 262 8.45 -3.70 10.63
CA GLY A 262 7.42 -4.44 11.36
C GLY A 262 6.00 -4.01 11.01
N LEU A 263 5.76 -2.72 10.97
CA LEU A 263 4.47 -2.15 10.56
C LEU A 263 4.11 -2.48 9.12
N PHE A 264 5.07 -2.41 8.21
CA PHE A 264 4.84 -2.77 6.81
C PHE A 264 4.46 -4.26 6.66
N MET A 265 5.20 -5.16 7.32
CA MET A 265 4.88 -6.60 7.31
C MET A 265 3.52 -6.88 7.97
N ALA A 266 3.22 -6.18 9.06
CA ALA A 266 1.97 -6.33 9.79
C ALA A 266 0.76 -5.87 8.96
N LEU A 267 0.88 -4.81 8.15
CA LEU A 267 -0.23 -4.26 7.36
C LEU A 267 -0.87 -5.31 6.44
N GLY A 268 -0.07 -6.13 5.77
CA GLY A 268 -0.59 -7.18 4.89
C GLY A 268 -1.49 -8.18 5.64
N GLY A 269 -1.03 -8.64 6.80
CA GLY A 269 -1.80 -9.52 7.69
C GLY A 269 -3.02 -8.83 8.29
N ALA A 270 -2.85 -7.59 8.76
CA ALA A 270 -3.92 -6.78 9.35
C ALA A 270 -5.07 -6.52 8.38
N ILE A 271 -4.76 -6.18 7.12
CA ILE A 271 -5.76 -5.98 6.05
C ILE A 271 -6.51 -7.28 5.76
N SER A 272 -5.82 -8.41 5.68
CA SER A 272 -6.47 -9.71 5.45
C SER A 272 -7.42 -10.06 6.59
N VAL A 273 -6.98 -9.86 7.84
CA VAL A 273 -7.81 -10.10 9.03
C VAL A 273 -8.98 -9.13 9.10
N LEU A 274 -8.77 -7.86 8.76
CA LEU A 274 -9.82 -6.83 8.70
C LEU A 274 -10.97 -7.28 7.79
N VAL A 275 -10.65 -7.64 6.54
CA VAL A 275 -11.66 -8.04 5.55
C VAL A 275 -12.46 -9.23 6.04
N VAL A 276 -11.79 -10.27 6.57
CA VAL A 276 -12.48 -11.47 7.07
C VAL A 276 -13.32 -11.16 8.33
N ALA A 277 -12.83 -10.33 9.23
CA ALA A 277 -13.59 -9.91 10.41
C ALA A 277 -14.85 -9.11 10.04
N GLU A 278 -14.76 -8.25 9.02
CA GLU A 278 -15.89 -7.50 8.49
C GLU A 278 -16.92 -8.41 7.78
N MET A 279 -16.48 -9.43 7.06
CA MET A 279 -17.37 -10.41 6.43
C MET A 279 -18.14 -11.25 7.45
N LEU A 280 -17.49 -11.68 8.53
CA LEU A 280 -18.05 -12.67 9.44
C LEU A 280 -18.73 -12.06 10.68
N GLY A 281 -18.39 -10.84 11.08
CA GLY A 281 -18.85 -10.32 12.36
C GLY A 281 -19.14 -8.83 12.43
N VAL A 282 -18.29 -8.02 11.86
CA VAL A 282 -18.45 -6.56 11.89
C VAL A 282 -19.40 -6.16 10.76
N LYS A 283 -20.67 -5.91 11.07
CA LYS A 283 -21.71 -5.58 10.06
C LYS A 283 -21.53 -4.18 9.46
N ALA A 284 -20.32 -3.83 9.08
CA ALA A 284 -19.92 -2.58 8.43
C ALA A 284 -18.55 -2.76 7.78
N GLY A 285 -18.22 -1.96 6.78
CA GLY A 285 -16.94 -1.97 6.10
C GLY A 285 -16.97 -2.63 4.72
N LEU A 286 -15.81 -2.58 4.04
CA LEU A 286 -15.67 -3.11 2.68
C LEU A 286 -15.79 -4.63 2.63
N GLY A 287 -15.34 -5.34 3.67
CA GLY A 287 -15.52 -6.79 3.78
C GLY A 287 -17.00 -7.17 3.92
N PHE A 288 -17.76 -6.45 4.73
CA PHE A 288 -19.21 -6.62 4.82
C PHE A 288 -19.91 -6.31 3.50
N TYR A 289 -19.47 -5.26 2.79
CA TYR A 289 -20.00 -4.92 1.47
C TYR A 289 -19.71 -6.03 0.45
N LEU A 290 -18.53 -6.66 0.49
CA LEU A 290 -18.20 -7.83 -0.35
C LEU A 290 -19.11 -9.01 -0.07
N ASP A 291 -19.31 -9.36 1.21
CA ASP A 291 -20.18 -10.46 1.64
C ASP A 291 -21.61 -10.23 1.16
N TRP A 292 -22.14 -9.02 1.36
CA TRP A 292 -23.44 -8.62 0.84
C TRP A 292 -23.52 -8.76 -0.69
N ALA A 293 -22.53 -8.23 -1.43
CA ALA A 293 -22.53 -8.27 -2.89
C ALA A 293 -22.47 -9.72 -3.40
N GLN A 294 -21.69 -10.58 -2.75
CA GLN A 294 -21.60 -12.01 -3.06
C GLN A 294 -22.93 -12.72 -2.80
N GLY A 295 -23.56 -12.46 -1.66
CA GLY A 295 -24.82 -13.09 -1.28
C GLY A 295 -25.98 -12.75 -2.23
N TRP A 296 -25.95 -11.58 -2.87
CA TRP A 296 -26.94 -11.16 -3.87
C TRP A 296 -26.51 -11.40 -5.31
N ALA A 297 -25.40 -12.11 -5.54
CA ALA A 297 -24.79 -12.30 -6.86
C ALA A 297 -24.56 -10.98 -7.62
N ALA A 298 -24.36 -9.87 -6.88
CA ALA A 298 -24.13 -8.53 -7.41
C ALA A 298 -22.62 -8.35 -7.74
N TYR A 299 -22.11 -9.13 -8.68
CA TYR A 299 -20.68 -9.20 -8.95
C TYR A 299 -20.07 -7.88 -9.44
N GLY A 300 -20.82 -7.00 -10.09
CA GLY A 300 -20.35 -5.64 -10.42
C GLY A 300 -19.94 -4.85 -9.17
N HIS A 301 -20.75 -4.93 -8.11
CA HIS A 301 -20.46 -4.33 -6.81
C HIS A 301 -19.27 -5.00 -6.11
N LEU A 302 -19.18 -6.33 -6.20
CA LEU A 302 -18.07 -7.11 -5.64
C LEU A 302 -16.73 -6.69 -6.26
N TYR A 303 -16.63 -6.68 -7.60
CA TYR A 303 -15.40 -6.26 -8.28
C TYR A 303 -15.09 -4.78 -8.04
N GLY A 304 -16.12 -3.93 -7.97
CA GLY A 304 -15.99 -2.53 -7.60
C GLY A 304 -15.35 -2.37 -6.21
N ALA A 305 -15.84 -3.11 -5.22
CA ALA A 305 -15.26 -3.09 -3.88
C ALA A 305 -13.81 -3.61 -3.84
N LEU A 306 -13.50 -4.68 -4.59
CA LEU A 306 -12.13 -5.19 -4.68
C LEU A 306 -11.15 -4.15 -5.27
N ILE A 307 -11.57 -3.42 -6.32
CA ILE A 307 -10.75 -2.34 -6.90
C ILE A 307 -10.54 -1.22 -5.88
N VAL A 308 -11.61 -0.81 -5.19
CA VAL A 308 -11.53 0.20 -4.12
C VAL A 308 -10.59 -0.25 -3.00
N MET A 309 -10.69 -1.49 -2.55
CA MET A 309 -9.77 -2.06 -1.55
C MET A 309 -8.32 -2.00 -2.02
N ALA A 310 -8.04 -2.41 -3.26
CA ALA A 310 -6.68 -2.39 -3.79
C ALA A 310 -6.09 -0.97 -3.78
N VAL A 311 -6.87 0.05 -4.20
CA VAL A 311 -6.45 1.45 -4.19
C VAL A 311 -6.29 1.97 -2.77
N LEU A 312 -7.26 1.69 -1.89
CA LEU A 312 -7.29 2.16 -0.51
C LEU A 312 -6.10 1.63 0.28
N PHE A 313 -5.87 0.32 0.24
CA PHE A 313 -4.80 -0.31 1.00
C PHE A 313 -3.42 0.00 0.44
N SER A 314 -3.30 0.17 -0.88
CA SER A 314 -2.09 0.74 -1.49
C SER A 314 -1.83 2.17 -1.00
N GLY A 315 -2.88 2.97 -0.85
CA GLY A 315 -2.80 4.32 -0.28
C GLY A 315 -2.34 4.31 1.18
N VAL A 316 -2.88 3.40 2.01
CA VAL A 316 -2.46 3.23 3.42
C VAL A 316 -0.99 2.83 3.51
N THR A 317 -0.55 1.90 2.66
CA THR A 317 0.86 1.49 2.60
C THR A 317 1.77 2.66 2.18
N THR A 318 1.36 3.43 1.18
CA THR A 318 2.08 4.64 0.74
C THR A 318 2.17 5.69 1.85
N LEU A 319 1.07 5.87 2.61
CA LEU A 319 1.05 6.76 3.77
C LEU A 319 2.04 6.30 4.85
N LEU A 320 2.12 4.99 5.12
CA LEU A 320 3.10 4.45 6.06
C LEU A 320 4.54 4.78 5.64
N PHE A 321 4.88 4.59 4.36
CA PHE A 321 6.20 4.94 3.85
C PHE A 321 6.48 6.45 3.92
N PHE A 322 5.48 7.28 3.63
CA PHE A 322 5.61 8.72 3.78
C PHE A 322 5.89 9.13 5.24
N VAL A 323 5.20 8.54 6.20
CA VAL A 323 5.44 8.77 7.64
C VAL A 323 6.83 8.28 8.04
N ARG A 324 7.22 7.08 7.60
CA ARG A 324 8.56 6.52 7.81
C ARG A 324 9.64 7.51 7.37
N ASP A 325 9.56 8.00 6.15
CA ASP A 325 10.57 8.87 5.57
C ASP A 325 10.67 10.21 6.33
N ARG A 326 9.54 10.70 6.86
CA ARG A 326 9.52 11.90 7.71
C ARG A 326 10.15 11.67 9.09
N VAL A 327 9.89 10.52 9.70
CA VAL A 327 10.38 10.17 11.05
C VAL A 327 11.87 9.80 11.01
N LEU A 328 12.33 9.15 9.95
CA LEU A 328 13.71 8.71 9.80
C LEU A 328 14.64 9.75 9.14
N VAL A 329 14.20 10.97 8.90
CA VAL A 329 15.04 12.08 8.42
C VAL A 329 16.18 12.31 9.42
N GLY A 330 17.42 12.02 9.02
CA GLY A 330 18.62 12.11 9.88
C GLY A 330 19.24 10.75 10.27
N GLN A 331 18.57 9.64 10.02
CA GLN A 331 19.15 8.29 10.16
C GLN A 331 19.62 7.72 8.80
N SER A 332 20.08 8.61 7.90
CA SER A 332 20.46 8.32 6.51
C SER A 332 21.67 7.38 6.41
N GLY A 333 21.49 6.13 6.71
CA GLY A 333 22.39 5.00 6.49
C GLY A 333 21.63 3.70 6.23
N GLY A 334 20.31 3.76 6.18
CA GLY A 334 19.41 2.62 6.05
C GLY A 334 18.99 2.37 4.61
N VAL A 335 19.10 1.14 4.25
CA VAL A 335 18.53 0.37 3.14
C VAL A 335 17.61 1.16 2.20
N GLN A 336 18.11 1.50 1.02
CA GLN A 336 17.29 1.87 -0.13
C GLN A 336 16.67 0.59 -0.71
N TRP A 337 15.35 0.52 -0.72
CA TRP A 337 14.57 -0.53 -1.40
C TRP A 337 14.16 -0.09 -2.78
#